data_47220c6a29c3530d69ca6bfc7cf806d1
#
_entry.id   47220c6a29c3530d69ca6bfc7cf806d1
#
_cell.length_a   1.000
_cell.length_b   1.000
_cell.length_c   1.000
_cell.angle_alpha   90.00
_cell.angle_beta   90.00
_cell.angle_gamma   90.00
#
_symmetry.space_group_name_H-M   'P 1'
#
loop_
_entity.id
_entity.type
_entity.pdbx_description
1 polymer ?
#
loop_
_entity_poly.entity_id
_entity_poly.type
_entity_poly.pdbx_seq_one_letter_code
_entity_poly.pdbx_strand_id
1 'polypeptide(L)'
;MKPTVSVIIPVLNASETIRELLDVLHQQTYDADKTEIFIIDNGSDDDTITKARQYPVTVLQEASMKSPYAARNLGLKQAKGEIIAMTDANKIPEKTWIEEGVEALNSEKADLAGGDIQFLLSDQPAAAEVFDAMTFNDNRRFVAEENGAATGNLFFRKDVLREMGFFPEEARSGMDIWWTQLAVRSGYRLVFAGKAVVWCKPRSYRQVLNKSYRVGISHPFNQKQAGKSTTYILMMIFRTFMPPKVRPLKEKMNNMKPDVSISSVWRVAWLSKIYMGFGRISGLFRMNSNPSIRK
;
A
#
# COMPACT_ATOMS: atom_id res chain seq x y z
N MET A 1 12.50 12.08 -25.17
CA MET A 1 12.63 10.60 -25.08
C MET A 1 11.79 10.11 -23.89
N LYS A 2 11.04 9.00 -24.01
CA LYS A 2 10.32 8.45 -22.84
C LYS A 2 11.34 7.98 -21.78
N PRO A 3 11.15 8.28 -20.48
CA PRO A 3 12.07 7.83 -19.41
C PRO A 3 12.05 6.30 -19.22
N THR A 4 13.08 5.76 -18.60
CA THR A 4 13.11 4.36 -18.18
C THR A 4 12.36 4.16 -16.87
N VAL A 5 11.69 3.00 -16.72
CA VAL A 5 10.83 2.68 -15.56
C VAL A 5 11.29 1.38 -14.91
N SER A 6 11.46 1.39 -13.59
CA SER A 6 11.64 0.18 -12.79
C SER A 6 10.36 -0.12 -12.01
N VAL A 7 9.73 -1.26 -12.29
CA VAL A 7 8.54 -1.73 -11.57
C VAL A 7 8.98 -2.61 -10.39
N ILE A 8 8.58 -2.24 -9.17
CA ILE A 8 8.98 -2.90 -7.92
C ILE A 8 7.77 -3.57 -7.26
N ILE A 9 7.81 -4.89 -7.13
CA ILE A 9 6.68 -5.71 -6.63
C ILE A 9 7.15 -6.65 -5.52
N PRO A 10 6.90 -6.33 -4.24
CA PRO A 10 7.13 -7.26 -3.16
C PRO A 10 6.08 -8.38 -3.20
N VAL A 11 6.52 -9.62 -3.05
CA VAL A 11 5.64 -10.80 -3.04
C VAL A 11 5.82 -11.63 -1.78
N LEU A 12 4.72 -12.21 -1.30
CA LEU A 12 4.69 -13.21 -0.22
C LEU A 12 3.41 -14.03 -0.39
N ASN A 13 3.54 -15.30 -0.76
CA ASN A 13 2.43 -16.22 -0.96
C ASN A 13 1.34 -15.63 -1.86
N ALA A 14 1.73 -15.33 -3.11
CA ALA A 14 0.89 -14.70 -4.12
C ALA A 14 0.61 -15.63 -5.32
N SER A 15 0.67 -16.95 -5.14
CA SER A 15 0.57 -17.92 -6.23
C SER A 15 -0.76 -17.84 -7.01
N GLU A 16 -1.83 -17.32 -6.38
CA GLU A 16 -3.15 -17.13 -7.02
C GLU A 16 -3.21 -15.91 -7.95
N THR A 17 -2.36 -14.90 -7.72
CA THR A 17 -2.48 -13.59 -8.40
C THR A 17 -1.28 -13.25 -9.27
N ILE A 18 -0.12 -13.86 -9.03
CA ILE A 18 1.15 -13.47 -9.67
C ILE A 18 1.11 -13.61 -11.19
N ARG A 19 0.46 -14.63 -11.75
CA ARG A 19 0.34 -14.82 -13.19
C ARG A 19 -0.49 -13.71 -13.83
N GLU A 20 -1.69 -13.46 -13.31
CA GLU A 20 -2.58 -12.40 -13.80
C GLU A 20 -1.89 -11.03 -13.79
N LEU A 21 -1.16 -10.72 -12.71
CA LEU A 21 -0.37 -9.50 -12.61
C LEU A 21 0.72 -9.43 -13.70
N LEU A 22 1.51 -10.48 -13.87
CA LEU A 22 2.61 -10.50 -14.82
C LEU A 22 2.14 -10.50 -16.28
N ASP A 23 1.03 -11.19 -16.58
CA ASP A 23 0.39 -11.15 -17.91
C ASP A 23 0.02 -9.72 -18.31
N VAL A 24 -0.57 -8.96 -17.40
CA VAL A 24 -0.95 -7.55 -17.66
C VAL A 24 0.29 -6.64 -17.72
N LEU A 25 1.30 -6.87 -16.90
CA LEU A 25 2.54 -6.08 -16.96
C LEU A 25 3.29 -6.26 -18.29
N HIS A 26 3.23 -7.44 -18.90
CA HIS A 26 3.80 -7.68 -20.23
C HIS A 26 2.92 -7.18 -21.38
N GLN A 27 1.69 -6.75 -21.09
CA GLN A 27 0.77 -6.15 -22.05
C GLN A 27 0.65 -4.61 -21.89
N GLN A 28 1.55 -3.99 -21.13
CA GLN A 28 1.54 -2.54 -20.95
C GLN A 28 1.76 -1.82 -22.29
N THR A 29 1.10 -0.67 -22.45
CA THR A 29 1.29 0.21 -23.63
C THR A 29 2.63 0.94 -23.62
N TYR A 30 3.30 0.93 -22.47
CA TYR A 30 4.64 1.52 -22.33
C TYR A 30 5.71 0.62 -22.92
N ASP A 31 6.77 1.20 -23.49
CA ASP A 31 7.83 0.50 -24.23
C ASP A 31 8.52 -0.57 -23.33
N ALA A 32 8.47 -1.84 -23.74
CA ALA A 32 9.07 -2.95 -22.99
C ALA A 32 10.58 -2.78 -22.80
N ASP A 33 11.30 -2.27 -23.81
CA ASP A 33 12.75 -2.02 -23.77
C ASP A 33 13.14 -0.91 -22.76
N LYS A 34 12.15 -0.15 -22.27
CA LYS A 34 12.31 0.91 -21.27
C LYS A 34 11.80 0.52 -19.90
N THR A 35 11.33 -0.71 -19.75
CA THR A 35 10.72 -1.19 -18.49
C THR A 35 11.49 -2.39 -17.97
N GLU A 36 11.92 -2.33 -16.72
CA GLU A 36 12.43 -3.49 -15.99
C GLU A 36 11.47 -3.84 -14.84
N ILE A 37 11.25 -5.13 -14.59
CA ILE A 37 10.32 -5.62 -13.57
C ILE A 37 11.08 -6.43 -12.54
N PHE A 38 10.97 -6.05 -11.28
CA PHE A 38 11.52 -6.74 -10.13
C PHE A 38 10.42 -7.38 -9.31
N ILE A 39 10.52 -8.69 -9.10
CA ILE A 39 9.72 -9.46 -8.16
C ILE A 39 10.60 -9.75 -6.96
N ILE A 40 10.23 -9.23 -5.79
CA ILE A 40 11.04 -9.39 -4.59
C ILE A 40 10.31 -10.31 -3.61
N ASP A 41 10.80 -11.55 -3.52
CA ASP A 41 10.25 -12.55 -2.60
C ASP A 41 10.64 -12.26 -1.16
N ASN A 42 9.67 -12.17 -0.30
CA ASN A 42 9.88 -11.97 1.15
C ASN A 42 9.63 -13.27 1.96
N GLY A 43 9.97 -14.42 1.35
CA GLY A 43 9.91 -15.75 1.97
C GLY A 43 8.60 -16.48 1.70
N SER A 44 8.19 -16.58 0.44
CA SER A 44 7.06 -17.42 0.01
C SER A 44 7.38 -18.91 0.17
N ASP A 45 6.37 -19.68 0.58
CA ASP A 45 6.40 -21.13 0.72
C ASP A 45 5.42 -21.85 -0.23
N ASP A 46 4.82 -21.09 -1.17
CA ASP A 46 3.96 -21.56 -2.25
C ASP A 46 4.64 -21.44 -3.64
N ASP A 47 3.89 -21.69 -4.72
CA ASP A 47 4.38 -21.66 -6.10
C ASP A 47 4.67 -20.25 -6.66
N THR A 48 4.61 -19.19 -5.85
CA THR A 48 4.73 -17.80 -6.31
C THR A 48 5.99 -17.61 -7.18
N ILE A 49 7.14 -18.04 -6.68
CA ILE A 49 8.43 -17.82 -7.35
C ILE A 49 8.59 -18.70 -8.57
N THR A 50 8.13 -19.95 -8.50
CA THR A 50 8.14 -20.87 -9.66
C THR A 50 7.31 -20.31 -10.81
N LYS A 51 6.17 -19.67 -10.52
CA LYS A 51 5.33 -19.01 -11.51
C LYS A 51 5.96 -17.74 -12.04
N ALA A 52 6.55 -16.91 -11.17
CA ALA A 52 7.18 -15.65 -11.57
C ALA A 52 8.37 -15.86 -12.53
N ARG A 53 9.17 -16.90 -12.31
CA ARG A 53 10.32 -17.23 -13.18
C ARG A 53 9.96 -17.67 -14.59
N GLN A 54 8.69 -17.87 -14.91
CA GLN A 54 8.22 -18.16 -16.26
C GLN A 54 8.10 -16.89 -17.14
N TYR A 55 8.32 -15.72 -16.55
CA TYR A 55 8.24 -14.41 -17.20
C TYR A 55 9.63 -13.74 -17.25
N PRO A 56 9.87 -12.85 -18.20
CA PRO A 56 11.12 -12.09 -18.30
C PRO A 56 11.18 -11.00 -17.21
N VAL A 57 11.34 -11.42 -15.95
CA VAL A 57 11.42 -10.54 -14.77
C VAL A 57 12.66 -10.87 -13.93
N THR A 58 13.17 -9.91 -13.19
CA THR A 58 14.23 -10.14 -12.23
C THR A 58 13.64 -10.55 -10.89
N VAL A 59 13.92 -11.78 -10.45
CA VAL A 59 13.49 -12.27 -9.14
C VAL A 59 14.61 -12.09 -8.12
N LEU A 60 14.33 -11.36 -7.05
CA LEU A 60 15.20 -11.16 -5.90
C LEU A 60 14.61 -11.83 -4.66
N GLN A 61 15.43 -12.21 -3.69
CA GLN A 61 14.98 -12.79 -2.43
C GLN A 61 15.43 -11.94 -1.24
N GLU A 62 14.46 -11.43 -0.47
CA GLU A 62 14.72 -10.75 0.79
C GLU A 62 14.57 -11.73 1.94
N ALA A 63 15.72 -12.24 2.42
CA ALA A 63 15.76 -13.25 3.47
C ALA A 63 16.11 -12.69 4.85
N SER A 64 16.61 -11.46 4.92
CA SER A 64 17.10 -10.86 6.18
C SER A 64 15.96 -10.40 7.08
N MET A 65 14.88 -9.88 6.49
CA MET A 65 13.77 -9.32 7.26
C MET A 65 12.41 -9.59 6.59
N LYS A 66 11.46 -10.18 7.34
CA LYS A 66 10.07 -10.35 6.88
C LYS A 66 9.31 -9.02 6.96
N SER A 67 9.61 -8.11 6.04
CA SER A 67 9.01 -6.79 5.93
C SER A 67 8.75 -6.43 4.46
N PRO A 68 7.56 -5.95 4.10
CA PRO A 68 7.30 -5.51 2.73
C PRO A 68 8.15 -4.29 2.34
N TYR A 69 8.66 -3.52 3.31
CA TYR A 69 9.55 -2.40 3.06
C TYR A 69 10.99 -2.85 2.82
N ALA A 70 11.49 -3.88 3.55
CA ALA A 70 12.78 -4.48 3.25
C ALA A 70 12.81 -5.07 1.83
N ALA A 71 11.75 -5.79 1.44
CA ALA A 71 11.62 -6.30 0.09
C ALA A 71 11.63 -5.16 -0.95
N ARG A 72 10.85 -4.09 -0.75
CA ARG A 72 10.87 -2.93 -1.65
C ARG A 72 12.25 -2.28 -1.73
N ASN A 73 12.92 -2.09 -0.60
CA ASN A 73 14.25 -1.51 -0.54
C ASN A 73 15.28 -2.34 -1.30
N LEU A 74 15.20 -3.68 -1.23
CA LEU A 74 16.07 -4.56 -2.02
C LEU A 74 15.87 -4.32 -3.52
N GLY A 75 14.62 -4.24 -4.00
CA GLY A 75 14.32 -3.91 -5.39
C GLY A 75 14.79 -2.51 -5.77
N LEU A 76 14.57 -1.51 -4.92
CA LEU A 76 15.00 -0.12 -5.15
C LEU A 76 16.52 0.02 -5.28
N LYS A 77 17.29 -0.77 -4.53
CA LYS A 77 18.77 -0.79 -4.64
C LYS A 77 19.25 -1.30 -6.01
N GLN A 78 18.48 -2.14 -6.68
CA GLN A 78 18.82 -2.71 -7.99
C GLN A 78 18.23 -1.91 -9.16
N ALA A 79 17.18 -1.12 -8.90
CA ALA A 79 16.45 -0.35 -9.90
C ALA A 79 17.36 0.63 -10.66
N LYS A 80 17.28 0.62 -12.01
CA LYS A 80 18.05 1.50 -12.90
C LYS A 80 17.17 2.58 -13.54
N GLY A 81 15.86 2.40 -13.56
CA GLY A 81 14.90 3.32 -14.17
C GLY A 81 14.95 4.72 -13.58
N GLU A 82 14.72 5.72 -14.41
CA GLU A 82 14.58 7.13 -14.01
C GLU A 82 13.31 7.35 -13.18
N ILE A 83 12.29 6.52 -13.41
CA ILE A 83 11.04 6.49 -12.66
C ILE A 83 10.90 5.13 -11.98
N ILE A 84 10.47 5.15 -10.73
CA ILE A 84 10.09 3.97 -9.96
C ILE A 84 8.58 3.86 -9.97
N ALA A 85 8.05 2.70 -10.35
CA ALA A 85 6.63 2.35 -10.27
C ALA A 85 6.45 1.21 -9.24
N MET A 86 5.57 1.39 -8.27
CA MET A 86 5.32 0.40 -7.22
C MET A 86 3.87 -0.08 -7.26
N THR A 87 3.72 -1.40 -7.15
CA THR A 87 2.42 -2.03 -6.91
C THR A 87 2.59 -3.25 -6.00
N ASP A 88 1.49 -3.88 -5.59
CA ASP A 88 1.50 -5.09 -4.77
C ASP A 88 1.08 -6.31 -5.60
N ALA A 89 1.49 -7.51 -5.21
CA ALA A 89 1.19 -8.76 -5.93
C ALA A 89 -0.31 -9.12 -6.04
N ASN A 90 -1.17 -8.46 -5.28
CA ASN A 90 -2.64 -8.64 -5.30
C ASN A 90 -3.37 -7.53 -6.04
N LYS A 91 -2.69 -6.79 -6.88
CA LYS A 91 -3.25 -5.70 -7.68
C LYS A 91 -3.02 -5.97 -9.16
N ILE A 92 -4.01 -5.69 -9.97
CA ILE A 92 -3.98 -5.88 -11.42
C ILE A 92 -3.99 -4.50 -12.06
N PRO A 93 -2.88 -4.04 -12.64
CA PRO A 93 -2.81 -2.75 -13.33
C PRO A 93 -3.68 -2.75 -14.59
N GLU A 94 -4.17 -1.57 -14.97
CA GLU A 94 -4.65 -1.34 -16.33
C GLU A 94 -3.49 -1.41 -17.33
N LYS A 95 -3.79 -1.70 -18.60
CA LYS A 95 -2.75 -1.80 -19.66
C LYS A 95 -2.00 -0.49 -19.90
N THR A 96 -2.58 0.63 -19.54
CA THR A 96 -2.00 1.98 -19.65
C THR A 96 -1.33 2.46 -18.35
N TRP A 97 -1.27 1.63 -17.33
CA TRP A 97 -0.87 2.01 -15.98
C TRP A 97 0.49 2.71 -15.89
N ILE A 98 1.52 2.14 -16.55
CA ILE A 98 2.87 2.73 -16.56
C ILE A 98 2.84 4.06 -17.33
N GLU A 99 2.21 4.09 -18.50
CA GLU A 99 2.13 5.28 -19.34
C GLU A 99 1.44 6.45 -18.64
N GLU A 100 0.30 6.18 -18.00
CA GLU A 100 -0.48 7.20 -17.27
C GLU A 100 0.22 7.67 -15.99
N GLY A 101 0.96 6.80 -15.31
CA GLY A 101 1.78 7.19 -14.17
C GLY A 101 2.95 8.09 -14.55
N VAL A 102 3.64 7.77 -15.64
CA VAL A 102 4.73 8.58 -16.20
C VAL A 102 4.19 9.92 -16.70
N GLU A 103 3.05 9.91 -17.40
CA GLU A 103 2.41 11.13 -17.92
C GLU A 103 1.99 12.06 -16.78
N ALA A 104 1.44 11.54 -15.69
CA ALA A 104 1.09 12.37 -14.54
C ALA A 104 2.31 13.07 -13.91
N LEU A 105 3.46 12.37 -13.81
CA LEU A 105 4.69 12.98 -13.33
C LEU A 105 5.20 14.09 -14.27
N ASN A 106 5.05 13.91 -15.57
CA ASN A 106 5.59 14.84 -16.56
C ASN A 106 4.69 16.05 -16.77
N SER A 107 3.39 15.83 -17.03
CA SER A 107 2.42 16.90 -17.29
C SER A 107 2.25 17.83 -16.10
N GLU A 108 2.24 17.27 -14.89
CA GLU A 108 2.11 18.02 -13.64
C GLU A 108 3.46 18.53 -13.10
N LYS A 109 4.58 18.21 -13.75
CA LYS A 109 5.95 18.49 -13.25
C LYS A 109 6.10 18.02 -11.80
N ALA A 110 5.59 16.82 -11.52
CA ALA A 110 5.56 16.23 -10.19
C ALA A 110 6.77 15.31 -9.97
N ASP A 111 7.11 15.13 -8.70
CA ASP A 111 8.18 14.23 -8.25
C ASP A 111 7.61 12.88 -7.83
N LEU A 112 6.37 12.89 -7.28
CA LEU A 112 5.64 11.71 -6.86
C LEU A 112 4.21 11.75 -7.42
N ALA A 113 3.64 10.58 -7.71
CA ALA A 113 2.26 10.44 -8.14
C ALA A 113 1.62 9.20 -7.48
N GLY A 114 0.56 9.41 -6.71
CA GLY A 114 -0.28 8.35 -6.21
C GLY A 114 -1.34 7.96 -7.23
N GLY A 115 -1.27 6.74 -7.79
CA GLY A 115 -2.26 6.25 -8.75
C GLY A 115 -3.57 5.81 -8.09
N ASP A 116 -4.62 5.66 -8.88
CA ASP A 116 -5.93 5.23 -8.39
C ASP A 116 -5.95 3.73 -8.06
N ILE A 117 -6.57 3.36 -6.96
CA ILE A 117 -6.73 1.97 -6.53
C ILE A 117 -8.22 1.68 -6.44
N GLN A 118 -8.72 0.93 -7.39
CA GLN A 118 -10.13 0.56 -7.50
C GLN A 118 -10.37 -0.87 -7.02
N PHE A 119 -11.59 -1.17 -6.60
CA PHE A 119 -11.96 -2.48 -6.09
C PHE A 119 -12.96 -3.18 -7.00
N LEU A 120 -12.66 -4.44 -7.33
CA LEU A 120 -13.56 -5.34 -8.05
C LEU A 120 -14.51 -5.98 -7.04
N LEU A 121 -15.62 -5.32 -6.76
CA LEU A 121 -16.67 -5.90 -5.92
C LEU A 121 -17.37 -7.05 -6.66
N SER A 122 -17.82 -8.06 -5.92
CA SER A 122 -18.70 -9.09 -6.47
C SER A 122 -20.08 -8.52 -6.80
N ASP A 123 -20.88 -9.22 -7.63
CA ASP A 123 -22.24 -8.79 -7.98
C ASP A 123 -23.15 -8.64 -6.76
N GLN A 124 -22.91 -9.45 -5.74
CA GLN A 124 -23.58 -9.37 -4.43
C GLN A 124 -22.50 -9.22 -3.34
N PRO A 125 -21.98 -8.00 -3.13
CA PRO A 125 -20.83 -7.80 -2.29
C PRO A 125 -21.16 -8.06 -0.81
N ALA A 126 -20.31 -8.82 -0.15
CA ALA A 126 -20.40 -8.98 1.30
C ALA A 126 -20.07 -7.64 2.02
N ALA A 127 -20.59 -7.46 3.23
CA ALA A 127 -20.32 -6.27 4.04
C ALA A 127 -18.82 -6.01 4.27
N ALA A 128 -18.00 -7.07 4.30
CA ALA A 128 -16.55 -6.97 4.44
C ALA A 128 -15.88 -6.42 3.17
N GLU A 129 -16.35 -6.80 1.99
CA GLU A 129 -15.85 -6.28 0.71
C GLU A 129 -16.12 -4.78 0.60
N VAL A 130 -17.35 -4.37 0.90
CA VAL A 130 -17.74 -2.95 0.90
C VAL A 130 -16.90 -2.16 1.92
N PHE A 131 -16.74 -2.69 3.13
CA PHE A 131 -15.92 -2.03 4.15
C PHE A 131 -14.45 -1.91 3.75
N ASP A 132 -13.86 -2.96 3.15
CA ASP A 132 -12.47 -2.95 2.67
C ASP A 132 -12.28 -1.88 1.58
N ALA A 133 -13.17 -1.84 0.60
CA ALA A 133 -13.13 -0.87 -0.50
C ALA A 133 -13.27 0.58 -0.02
N MET A 134 -14.08 0.84 1.02
CA MET A 134 -14.28 2.17 1.58
C MET A 134 -13.17 2.67 2.50
N THR A 135 -12.31 1.76 3.00
CA THR A 135 -11.46 2.09 4.15
C THR A 135 -9.98 2.05 3.82
N PHE A 136 -9.55 1.16 2.95
CA PHE A 136 -8.13 0.91 2.69
C PHE A 136 -7.73 1.30 1.26
N ASN A 137 -6.47 1.73 1.12
CA ASN A 137 -5.82 2.01 -0.17
C ASN A 137 -6.50 3.13 -0.99
N ASP A 138 -6.91 4.22 -0.37
CA ASP A 138 -7.54 5.36 -1.03
C ASP A 138 -6.48 6.45 -1.29
N ASN A 139 -5.70 6.29 -2.38
CA ASN A 139 -4.67 7.28 -2.74
C ASN A 139 -5.27 8.64 -3.12
N ARG A 140 -6.47 8.70 -3.69
CA ARG A 140 -7.15 9.97 -3.96
C ARG A 140 -7.28 10.80 -2.67
N ARG A 141 -7.78 10.17 -1.61
CA ARG A 141 -7.93 10.80 -0.30
C ARG A 141 -6.58 11.07 0.35
N PHE A 142 -5.63 10.11 0.30
CA PHE A 142 -4.31 10.28 0.90
C PHE A 142 -3.56 11.46 0.29
N VAL A 143 -3.58 11.62 -1.02
CA VAL A 143 -2.96 12.76 -1.71
C VAL A 143 -3.65 14.06 -1.35
N ALA A 144 -5.01 14.10 -1.39
CA ALA A 144 -5.77 15.33 -1.19
C ALA A 144 -5.78 15.81 0.27
N GLU A 145 -5.87 14.90 1.25
CA GLU A 145 -6.11 15.23 2.65
C GLU A 145 -4.87 15.02 3.54
N GLU A 146 -3.99 14.09 3.17
CA GLU A 146 -2.88 13.67 4.03
C GLU A 146 -1.50 14.01 3.45
N ASN A 147 -1.41 14.52 2.22
CA ASN A 147 -0.15 14.75 1.49
C ASN A 147 0.72 13.49 1.45
N GLY A 148 0.12 12.32 1.25
CA GLY A 148 0.78 11.03 1.22
C GLY A 148 0.20 10.11 0.16
N ALA A 149 0.89 9.01 -0.15
CA ALA A 149 0.42 7.98 -1.07
C ALA A 149 0.90 6.59 -0.65
N ALA A 150 0.07 5.57 -0.90
CA ALA A 150 0.39 4.17 -0.62
C ALA A 150 1.18 3.54 -1.76
N THR A 151 2.20 2.74 -1.44
CA THR A 151 3.03 2.01 -2.41
C THR A 151 2.28 0.95 -3.22
N GLY A 152 1.04 0.66 -2.88
CA GLY A 152 0.18 -0.19 -3.68
C GLY A 152 -0.14 0.37 -5.07
N ASN A 153 0.07 1.67 -5.30
CA ASN A 153 0.06 2.33 -6.60
C ASN A 153 0.79 3.69 -6.47
N LEU A 154 2.11 3.66 -6.58
CA LEU A 154 2.95 4.84 -6.39
C LEU A 154 3.99 4.93 -7.51
N PHE A 155 4.11 6.10 -8.10
CA PHE A 155 5.19 6.47 -9.02
C PHE A 155 6.03 7.58 -8.40
N PHE A 156 7.33 7.55 -8.62
CA PHE A 156 8.19 8.66 -8.24
C PHE A 156 9.48 8.70 -9.05
N ARG A 157 10.06 9.89 -9.19
CA ARG A 157 11.36 10.07 -9.82
C ARG A 157 12.45 9.49 -8.91
N LYS A 158 13.37 8.72 -9.47
CA LYS A 158 14.43 8.04 -8.69
C LYS A 158 15.28 9.01 -7.87
N ASP A 159 15.41 10.25 -8.32
CA ASP A 159 16.18 11.27 -7.59
C ASP A 159 15.60 11.59 -6.20
N VAL A 160 14.29 11.47 -6.02
CA VAL A 160 13.65 11.58 -4.70
C VAL A 160 14.26 10.59 -3.71
N LEU A 161 14.58 9.37 -4.16
CA LEU A 161 15.17 8.34 -3.30
C LEU A 161 16.58 8.72 -2.79
N ARG A 162 17.35 9.47 -3.59
CA ARG A 162 18.71 9.89 -3.18
C ARG A 162 18.67 10.80 -1.96
N GLU A 163 17.69 11.69 -1.86
CA GLU A 163 17.58 12.64 -0.77
C GLU A 163 16.78 12.10 0.41
N MET A 164 15.69 11.38 0.10
CA MET A 164 14.80 10.87 1.13
C MET A 164 15.28 9.57 1.77
N GLY A 165 16.20 8.83 1.11
CA GLY A 165 16.60 7.49 1.54
C GLY A 165 15.52 6.44 1.33
N PHE A 166 15.80 5.24 1.84
CA PHE A 166 14.92 4.08 1.73
C PHE A 166 13.80 4.09 2.77
N PHE A 167 12.81 3.22 2.59
CA PHE A 167 11.74 3.04 3.57
C PHE A 167 12.27 2.46 4.89
N PRO A 168 11.73 2.86 6.06
CA PRO A 168 12.01 2.19 7.32
C PRO A 168 11.56 0.72 7.29
N GLU A 169 12.48 -0.22 7.51
CA GLU A 169 12.25 -1.66 7.31
C GLU A 169 11.55 -2.33 8.51
N GLU A 170 11.68 -1.76 9.71
CA GLU A 170 11.18 -2.34 10.96
C GLU A 170 9.65 -2.32 11.06
N ALA A 171 9.01 -1.40 10.40
CA ALA A 171 7.56 -1.30 10.39
C ALA A 171 6.94 -2.23 9.33
N ARG A 172 5.74 -2.73 9.62
CA ARG A 172 5.00 -3.62 8.72
C ARG A 172 3.87 -2.92 7.94
N SER A 173 3.57 -1.66 8.25
CA SER A 173 2.49 -0.90 7.61
C SER A 173 2.61 0.59 7.88
N GLY A 174 2.23 1.42 6.90
CA GLY A 174 2.07 2.87 7.02
C GLY A 174 3.35 3.68 6.82
N MET A 175 4.50 3.06 6.54
CA MET A 175 5.74 3.77 6.26
C MET A 175 5.78 4.36 4.86
N ASP A 176 5.00 3.84 3.94
CA ASP A 176 4.78 4.41 2.62
C ASP A 176 4.12 5.80 2.70
N ILE A 177 3.02 5.91 3.44
CA ILE A 177 2.36 7.20 3.68
C ILE A 177 3.31 8.16 4.41
N TRP A 178 3.97 7.69 5.47
CA TRP A 178 4.92 8.50 6.21
C TRP A 178 6.08 9.01 5.32
N TRP A 179 6.65 8.13 4.48
CA TRP A 179 7.78 8.46 3.60
C TRP A 179 7.37 9.49 2.53
N THR A 180 6.21 9.31 1.90
CA THR A 180 5.69 10.26 0.91
C THR A 180 5.32 11.61 1.55
N GLN A 181 4.76 11.60 2.77
CA GLN A 181 4.54 12.83 3.56
C GLN A 181 5.85 13.55 3.89
N LEU A 182 6.90 12.80 4.22
CA LEU A 182 8.22 13.38 4.48
C LEU A 182 8.77 14.02 3.20
N ALA A 183 8.67 13.36 2.05
CA ALA A 183 9.07 13.91 0.76
C ALA A 183 8.33 15.23 0.45
N VAL A 184 7.01 15.28 0.64
CA VAL A 184 6.24 16.52 0.45
C VAL A 184 6.70 17.63 1.40
N ARG A 185 6.98 17.32 2.66
CA ARG A 185 7.54 18.31 3.62
C ARG A 185 8.93 18.80 3.25
N SER A 186 9.70 17.99 2.52
CA SER A 186 11.02 18.35 1.98
C SER A 186 10.95 19.15 0.67
N GLY A 187 9.72 19.48 0.21
CA GLY A 187 9.51 20.33 -0.96
C GLY A 187 9.18 19.59 -2.26
N TYR A 188 9.11 18.25 -2.25
CA TYR A 188 8.72 17.47 -3.43
C TYR A 188 7.22 17.57 -3.71
N ARG A 189 6.86 17.63 -5.00
CA ARG A 189 5.48 17.73 -5.44
C ARG A 189 4.84 16.35 -5.60
N LEU A 190 3.79 16.07 -4.84
CA LEU A 190 2.95 14.90 -4.94
C LEU A 190 1.63 15.25 -5.64
N VAL A 191 1.23 14.43 -6.62
CA VAL A 191 -0.04 14.56 -7.35
C VAL A 191 -0.85 13.27 -7.33
N PHE A 192 -2.14 13.37 -7.65
CA PHE A 192 -2.99 12.19 -7.85
C PHE A 192 -3.06 11.84 -9.34
N ALA A 193 -2.55 10.66 -9.70
CA ALA A 193 -2.58 10.11 -11.06
C ALA A 193 -3.86 9.27 -11.28
N GLY A 194 -5.00 9.92 -11.43
CA GLY A 194 -6.30 9.24 -11.49
C GLY A 194 -6.51 8.29 -12.67
N LYS A 195 -5.69 8.39 -13.72
CA LYS A 195 -5.72 7.48 -14.88
C LYS A 195 -4.78 6.28 -14.73
N ALA A 196 -3.78 6.36 -13.85
CA ALA A 196 -2.91 5.24 -13.53
C ALA A 196 -3.64 4.30 -12.56
N VAL A 197 -4.48 3.43 -13.09
CA VAL A 197 -5.40 2.58 -12.31
C VAL A 197 -4.82 1.21 -12.04
N VAL A 198 -5.00 0.73 -10.81
CA VAL A 198 -4.83 -0.68 -10.44
C VAL A 198 -6.11 -1.21 -9.81
N TRP A 199 -6.49 -2.44 -10.16
CA TRP A 199 -7.65 -3.14 -9.62
C TRP A 199 -7.25 -4.04 -8.47
N CYS A 200 -8.05 -4.09 -7.43
CA CYS A 200 -7.82 -4.92 -6.25
C CYS A 200 -9.06 -5.77 -5.95
N LYS A 201 -8.88 -7.07 -5.77
CA LYS A 201 -9.95 -7.91 -5.22
C LYS A 201 -10.12 -7.57 -3.73
N PRO A 202 -11.35 -7.30 -3.26
CA PRO A 202 -11.58 -6.97 -1.87
C PRO A 202 -11.25 -8.17 -0.97
N ARG A 203 -10.91 -7.89 0.28
CA ARG A 203 -10.58 -8.89 1.28
C ARG A 203 -11.82 -9.56 1.83
N SER A 204 -11.71 -10.85 2.08
CA SER A 204 -12.70 -11.56 2.87
C SER A 204 -12.78 -11.00 4.31
N TYR A 205 -13.85 -11.30 5.02
CA TYR A 205 -14.06 -10.86 6.41
C TYR A 205 -12.87 -11.15 7.32
N ARG A 206 -12.33 -12.38 7.29
CA ARG A 206 -11.16 -12.78 8.07
C ARG A 206 -9.90 -11.98 7.69
N GLN A 207 -9.70 -11.75 6.40
CA GLN A 207 -8.56 -10.97 5.91
C GLN A 207 -8.64 -9.49 6.32
N VAL A 208 -9.84 -8.89 6.35
CA VAL A 208 -10.07 -7.52 6.85
C VAL A 208 -9.68 -7.41 8.33
N LEU A 209 -10.12 -8.35 9.16
CA LEU A 209 -9.79 -8.35 10.60
C LEU A 209 -8.30 -8.53 10.83
N ASN A 210 -7.66 -9.48 10.12
CA ASN A 210 -6.21 -9.73 10.20
C ASN A 210 -5.41 -8.49 9.75
N LYS A 211 -5.84 -7.81 8.67
CA LYS A 211 -5.23 -6.55 8.23
C LYS A 211 -5.35 -5.47 9.31
N SER A 212 -6.53 -5.32 9.89
CA SER A 212 -6.78 -4.33 10.96
C SER A 212 -5.87 -4.56 12.17
N TYR A 213 -5.72 -5.80 12.60
CA TYR A 213 -4.80 -6.17 13.67
C TYR A 213 -3.34 -5.82 13.30
N ARG A 214 -2.87 -6.20 12.10
CA ARG A 214 -1.52 -5.91 11.61
C ARG A 214 -1.24 -4.41 11.51
N VAL A 215 -2.18 -3.64 10.98
CA VAL A 215 -2.08 -2.16 10.94
C VAL A 215 -2.01 -1.62 12.36
N GLY A 216 -2.82 -2.15 13.26
CA GLY A 216 -2.79 -1.79 14.69
C GLY A 216 -1.41 -1.96 15.33
N ILE A 217 -0.71 -3.06 15.04
CA ILE A 217 0.65 -3.31 15.59
C ILE A 217 1.63 -2.18 15.20
N SER A 218 1.54 -1.64 13.99
CA SER A 218 2.46 -0.61 13.50
C SER A 218 2.11 0.80 14.04
N HIS A 219 0.86 1.06 14.43
CA HIS A 219 0.40 2.39 14.81
C HIS A 219 1.18 3.05 15.97
N PRO A 220 1.46 2.38 17.11
CA PRO A 220 2.23 3.01 18.20
C PRO A 220 3.61 3.48 17.74
N PHE A 221 4.30 2.67 16.95
CA PHE A 221 5.60 3.02 16.37
C PHE A 221 5.47 4.24 15.44
N ASN A 222 4.53 4.21 14.49
CA ASN A 222 4.32 5.30 13.54
C ASN A 222 3.99 6.62 14.26
N GLN A 223 3.16 6.58 15.32
CA GLN A 223 2.82 7.76 16.10
C GLN A 223 4.03 8.29 16.90
N LYS A 224 4.89 7.40 17.39
CA LYS A 224 6.12 7.78 18.06
C LYS A 224 7.09 8.47 17.10
N GLN A 225 7.27 7.93 15.89
CA GLN A 225 8.07 8.55 14.81
C GLN A 225 7.52 9.94 14.41
N ALA A 226 6.20 10.11 14.47
CA ALA A 226 5.55 11.41 14.25
C ALA A 226 5.63 12.36 15.48
N GLY A 227 6.44 12.04 16.51
CA GLY A 227 6.65 12.89 17.68
C GLY A 227 5.49 12.93 18.68
N LYS A 228 4.51 12.00 18.59
CA LYS A 228 3.37 11.99 19.51
C LYS A 228 3.75 11.44 20.89
N SER A 229 3.14 12.01 21.94
CA SER A 229 3.37 11.59 23.33
C SER A 229 2.78 10.20 23.61
N THR A 230 3.33 9.51 24.61
CA THR A 230 2.79 8.22 25.08
C THR A 230 1.34 8.35 25.54
N THR A 231 0.99 9.44 26.21
CA THR A 231 -0.40 9.71 26.63
C THR A 231 -1.35 9.79 25.43
N TYR A 232 -0.93 10.45 24.34
CA TYR A 232 -1.71 10.49 23.11
C TYR A 232 -1.92 9.07 22.54
N ILE A 233 -0.87 8.24 22.52
CA ILE A 233 -0.94 6.87 22.02
C ILE A 233 -1.91 6.03 22.86
N LEU A 234 -1.86 6.12 24.18
CA LEU A 234 -2.77 5.42 25.09
C LEU A 234 -4.24 5.86 24.88
N MET A 235 -4.47 7.17 24.78
CA MET A 235 -5.81 7.71 24.49
C MET A 235 -6.34 7.21 23.12
N MET A 236 -5.48 7.18 22.11
CA MET A 236 -5.81 6.63 20.79
C MET A 236 -6.19 5.14 20.86
N ILE A 237 -5.48 4.34 21.68
CA ILE A 237 -5.82 2.92 21.89
C ILE A 237 -7.21 2.81 22.51
N PHE A 238 -7.48 3.53 23.59
CA PHE A 238 -8.79 3.53 24.25
C PHE A 238 -9.93 3.89 23.29
N ARG A 239 -9.79 4.98 22.53
CA ARG A 239 -10.81 5.44 21.56
C ARG A 239 -11.05 4.44 20.43
N THR A 240 -10.10 3.51 20.18
CA THR A 240 -10.30 2.50 19.13
C THR A 240 -11.39 1.51 19.46
N PHE A 241 -11.61 1.20 20.73
CA PHE A 241 -12.67 0.27 21.16
C PHE A 241 -14.08 0.89 21.14
N MET A 242 -14.18 2.21 21.00
CA MET A 242 -15.49 2.86 20.86
C MET A 242 -16.12 2.52 19.50
N PRO A 243 -17.45 2.31 19.45
CA PRO A 243 -18.16 2.03 18.20
C PRO A 243 -17.94 3.17 17.18
N PRO A 244 -17.87 2.84 15.88
CA PRO A 244 -17.73 3.85 14.84
C PRO A 244 -18.99 4.68 14.70
N LYS A 245 -18.83 5.96 14.32
CA LYS A 245 -19.97 6.82 13.98
C LYS A 245 -20.63 6.32 12.70
N VAL A 246 -21.95 6.27 12.68
CA VAL A 246 -22.73 5.78 11.52
C VAL A 246 -22.69 6.77 10.35
N ARG A 247 -22.75 8.08 10.61
CA ARG A 247 -22.87 9.10 9.58
C ARG A 247 -21.73 9.07 8.53
N PRO A 248 -20.43 9.09 8.90
CA PRO A 248 -19.36 9.01 7.90
C PRO A 248 -19.36 7.71 7.09
N LEU A 249 -19.80 6.61 7.72
CA LEU A 249 -19.90 5.32 7.04
C LEU A 249 -21.02 5.35 6.00
N LYS A 250 -22.17 5.93 6.35
CA LYS A 250 -23.33 6.09 5.45
C LYS A 250 -22.99 7.00 4.26
N GLU A 251 -22.28 8.10 4.48
CA GLU A 251 -21.83 9.02 3.43
C GLU A 251 -20.95 8.30 2.40
N LYS A 252 -19.97 7.49 2.85
CA LYS A 252 -19.12 6.68 1.97
C LYS A 252 -19.93 5.61 1.21
N MET A 253 -20.85 4.92 1.86
CA MET A 253 -21.73 3.93 1.21
C MET A 253 -22.60 4.56 0.13
N ASN A 254 -23.15 5.75 0.37
CA ASN A 254 -23.99 6.44 -0.61
C ASN A 254 -23.24 6.72 -1.93
N ASN A 255 -21.94 6.96 -1.87
CA ASN A 255 -21.11 7.17 -3.06
C ASN A 255 -20.91 5.88 -3.86
N MET A 256 -20.88 4.72 -3.21
CA MET A 256 -20.67 3.42 -3.84
C MET A 256 -21.97 2.70 -4.22
N LYS A 257 -23.09 3.05 -3.54
CA LYS A 257 -24.43 2.45 -3.70
C LYS A 257 -24.43 0.91 -3.69
N PRO A 258 -23.75 0.24 -2.76
CA PRO A 258 -23.73 -1.23 -2.71
C PRO A 258 -25.08 -1.75 -2.21
N ASP A 259 -25.49 -2.92 -2.71
CA ASP A 259 -26.67 -3.63 -2.18
C ASP A 259 -26.35 -4.37 -0.87
N VAL A 260 -25.99 -3.61 0.15
CA VAL A 260 -25.64 -4.12 1.50
C VAL A 260 -26.17 -3.20 2.58
N SER A 261 -26.72 -3.78 3.65
CA SER A 261 -27.24 -2.98 4.75
C SER A 261 -26.15 -2.24 5.51
N ILE A 262 -26.42 -0.98 5.88
CA ILE A 262 -25.49 -0.16 6.70
C ILE A 262 -25.16 -0.84 8.04
N SER A 263 -26.11 -1.55 8.65
CA SER A 263 -25.91 -2.27 9.91
C SER A 263 -24.89 -3.39 9.78
N SER A 264 -24.86 -4.10 8.65
CA SER A 264 -23.88 -5.16 8.38
C SER A 264 -22.47 -4.56 8.21
N VAL A 265 -22.32 -3.50 7.43
CA VAL A 265 -21.04 -2.80 7.23
C VAL A 265 -20.56 -2.16 8.55
N TRP A 266 -21.46 -1.60 9.35
CA TRP A 266 -21.13 -1.04 10.65
C TRP A 266 -20.59 -2.09 11.63
N ARG A 267 -21.17 -3.31 11.65
CA ARG A 267 -20.65 -4.43 12.45
C ARG A 267 -19.22 -4.79 12.05
N VAL A 268 -18.94 -4.89 10.76
CA VAL A 268 -17.58 -5.13 10.26
C VAL A 268 -16.64 -4.01 10.68
N ALA A 269 -17.06 -2.76 10.53
CA ALA A 269 -16.28 -1.59 10.93
C ALA A 269 -15.92 -1.61 12.43
N TRP A 270 -16.88 -1.97 13.29
CA TRP A 270 -16.64 -2.04 14.73
C TRP A 270 -15.70 -3.17 15.11
N LEU A 271 -15.91 -4.37 14.57
CA LEU A 271 -15.02 -5.51 14.80
C LEU A 271 -13.60 -5.24 14.27
N SER A 272 -13.48 -4.60 13.11
CA SER A 272 -12.21 -4.13 12.57
C SER A 272 -11.48 -3.18 13.55
N LYS A 273 -12.20 -2.24 14.17
CA LYS A 273 -11.63 -1.35 15.20
C LYS A 273 -11.19 -2.13 16.44
N ILE A 274 -11.95 -3.10 16.91
CA ILE A 274 -11.59 -3.94 18.05
C ILE A 274 -10.28 -4.70 17.77
N TYR A 275 -10.17 -5.35 16.60
CA TYR A 275 -8.95 -6.04 16.20
C TYR A 275 -7.76 -5.08 16.05
N MET A 276 -7.98 -3.89 15.52
CA MET A 276 -6.97 -2.84 15.49
C MET A 276 -6.55 -2.39 16.89
N GLY A 277 -7.48 -2.29 17.84
CA GLY A 277 -7.20 -1.98 19.24
C GLY A 277 -6.27 -3.00 19.89
N PHE A 278 -6.56 -4.31 19.72
CA PHE A 278 -5.68 -5.38 20.18
C PHE A 278 -4.31 -5.34 19.49
N GLY A 279 -4.28 -5.05 18.18
CA GLY A 279 -3.03 -4.83 17.46
C GLY A 279 -2.20 -3.69 18.05
N ARG A 280 -2.82 -2.55 18.39
CA ARG A 280 -2.16 -1.38 19.01
C ARG A 280 -1.57 -1.72 20.38
N ILE A 281 -2.31 -2.48 21.20
CA ILE A 281 -1.80 -2.97 22.50
C ILE A 281 -0.57 -3.86 22.27
N SER A 282 -0.65 -4.84 21.36
CA SER A 282 0.49 -5.71 21.03
C SER A 282 1.68 -4.90 20.49
N GLY A 283 1.44 -3.90 19.68
CA GLY A 283 2.48 -3.00 19.13
C GLY A 283 3.17 -2.18 20.21
N LEU A 284 2.42 -1.68 21.19
CA LEU A 284 2.97 -0.94 22.32
C LEU A 284 3.93 -1.81 23.16
N PHE A 285 3.55 -3.06 23.44
CA PHE A 285 4.43 -3.99 24.16
C PHE A 285 5.71 -4.32 23.38
N ARG A 286 5.60 -4.56 22.07
CA ARG A 286 6.77 -4.81 21.19
C ARG A 286 7.73 -3.62 21.14
N MET A 287 7.21 -2.41 21.11
CA MET A 287 8.00 -1.18 21.12
C MET A 287 8.80 -1.02 22.43
N ASN A 288 8.21 -1.41 23.57
CA ASN A 288 8.86 -1.33 24.85
C ASN A 288 9.92 -2.42 25.09
N SER A 289 9.79 -3.58 24.41
CA SER A 289 10.71 -4.71 24.53
C SER A 289 11.92 -4.65 23.58
N ASN A 290 11.94 -3.73 22.60
CA ASN A 290 13.03 -3.62 21.63
C ASN A 290 13.89 -2.37 21.92
N PRO A 291 15.15 -2.52 22.44
CA PRO A 291 16.02 -1.39 22.79
C PRO A 291 16.41 -0.52 21.60
N SER A 292 16.46 -1.07 20.38
CA SER A 292 16.83 -0.32 19.16
C SER A 292 15.78 0.72 18.74
N ILE A 293 14.57 0.65 19.27
CA ILE A 293 13.45 1.56 18.97
C ILE A 293 13.34 2.70 20.02
N ARG A 294 14.15 2.64 21.09
CA ARG A 294 14.15 3.63 22.18
C ARG A 294 15.00 4.88 21.94
N LYS A 295 15.79 4.91 20.85
CA LYS A 295 16.67 6.05 20.52
C LYS A 295 16.04 7.00 19.51
#